data_be9849ab9d46109a518bca338f900399
#
_entry.id   be9849ab9d46109a518bca338f900399
#
_cell.length_a   1.000
_cell.length_b   1.000
_cell.length_c   1.000
_cell.angle_alpha   90.00
_cell.angle_beta   90.00
_cell.angle_gamma   90.00
#
_symmetry.space_group_name_H-M   'P 1'
#
loop_
_entity.id
_entity.type
_entity.pdbx_description
1 polymer ?
#
loop_
_entity_poly.entity_id
_entity_poly.type
_entity_poly.pdbx_seq_one_letter_code
_entity_poly.pdbx_strand_id
1 'polypeptide(L)'
;SEKDSITATQVNQGLSKLLGTRFVDQARYELTKEKDGYRMLLNTIETSPTTAVFSLNYNNVYGIGLIINVTLRNLFVKNSRLSLTSEISESPQVNISLDTYTGERKDFGMGVDIGYIRSILPIYREQNGRIGTFAYRYSYAQFNLNYSYNTRLLFAPGIIVKRHALLSETGFPEIFDNGVRLFGFNQSK
;
A
#
# COMPACT_ATOMS: atom_id res chain seq x y z
N SER A 1 19.02 -33.40 -23.34
CA SER A 1 18.94 -32.17 -22.52
C SER A 1 19.17 -30.99 -23.46
N GLU A 2 18.11 -30.31 -23.81
CA GLU A 2 18.15 -29.06 -24.56
C GLU A 2 18.99 -28.05 -23.78
N LYS A 3 20.06 -27.55 -24.39
CA LYS A 3 20.83 -26.43 -23.84
C LYS A 3 20.05 -25.16 -24.16
N ASP A 4 19.21 -24.73 -23.23
CA ASP A 4 18.53 -23.42 -23.34
C ASP A 4 19.55 -22.32 -23.23
N SER A 5 19.75 -21.58 -24.32
CA SER A 5 20.58 -20.37 -24.32
C SER A 5 19.74 -19.21 -23.74
N ILE A 6 20.07 -18.78 -22.54
CA ILE A 6 19.43 -17.62 -21.90
C ILE A 6 20.17 -16.35 -22.36
N THR A 7 19.43 -15.37 -22.85
CA THR A 7 20.00 -14.08 -23.24
C THR A 7 20.15 -13.15 -22.03
N ALA A 8 21.12 -12.23 -22.07
CA ALA A 8 21.32 -11.22 -21.03
C ALA A 8 20.04 -10.38 -20.77
N THR A 9 19.25 -10.13 -21.81
CA THR A 9 17.97 -9.42 -21.71
C THR A 9 16.96 -10.21 -20.87
N GLN A 10 16.87 -11.52 -21.06
CA GLN A 10 15.97 -12.39 -20.27
C GLN A 10 16.40 -12.46 -18.80
N VAL A 11 17.71 -12.51 -18.52
CA VAL A 11 18.24 -12.46 -17.15
C VAL A 11 17.88 -11.12 -16.48
N ASN A 12 18.11 -10.02 -17.16
CA ASN A 12 17.79 -8.68 -16.62
C ASN A 12 16.29 -8.48 -16.40
N GLN A 13 15.44 -9.00 -17.29
CA GLN A 13 13.98 -9.00 -17.07
C GLN A 13 13.58 -9.85 -15.85
N GLY A 14 14.19 -11.02 -15.67
CA GLY A 14 13.97 -11.87 -14.50
C GLY A 14 14.38 -11.17 -13.21
N LEU A 15 15.54 -10.49 -13.19
CA LEU A 15 16.00 -9.71 -12.06
C LEU A 15 15.06 -8.54 -11.76
N SER A 16 14.61 -7.81 -12.77
CA SER A 16 13.66 -6.70 -12.59
C SER A 16 12.34 -7.18 -12.01
N LYS A 17 11.84 -8.33 -12.45
CA LYS A 17 10.65 -8.97 -11.87
C LYS A 17 10.87 -9.36 -10.41
N LEU A 18 12.02 -9.97 -10.10
CA LEU A 18 12.38 -10.38 -8.75
C LEU A 18 12.43 -9.18 -7.79
N LEU A 19 13.10 -8.10 -8.17
CA LEU A 19 13.17 -6.86 -7.41
C LEU A 19 11.79 -6.18 -7.29
N GLY A 20 10.97 -6.24 -8.35
CA GLY A 20 9.60 -5.73 -8.36
C GLY A 20 8.67 -6.40 -7.35
N THR A 21 8.98 -7.62 -6.90
CA THR A 21 8.21 -8.30 -5.84
C THR A 21 8.39 -7.67 -4.46
N ARG A 22 9.42 -6.85 -4.26
CA ARG A 22 9.82 -6.25 -2.97
C ARG A 22 10.12 -7.27 -1.86
N PHE A 23 10.36 -8.53 -2.20
CA PHE A 23 10.86 -9.56 -1.27
C PHE A 23 12.37 -9.67 -1.30
N VAL A 24 13.01 -9.05 -2.30
CA VAL A 24 14.44 -8.99 -2.48
C VAL A 24 14.84 -7.53 -2.64
N ASP A 25 15.76 -7.08 -1.79
CA ASP A 25 16.28 -5.71 -1.83
C ASP A 25 17.38 -5.56 -2.88
N GLN A 26 18.20 -6.59 -3.04
CA GLN A 26 19.27 -6.59 -4.01
C GLN A 26 19.39 -7.98 -4.65
N ALA A 27 19.61 -7.98 -5.95
CA ALA A 27 19.91 -9.19 -6.72
C ALA A 27 21.08 -8.90 -7.66
N ARG A 28 22.11 -9.72 -7.62
CA ARG A 28 23.27 -9.65 -8.49
C ARG A 28 23.56 -11.04 -9.03
N TYR A 29 24.04 -11.13 -10.26
CA TYR A 29 24.49 -12.39 -10.80
C TYR A 29 25.95 -12.31 -11.22
N GLU A 30 26.63 -13.44 -11.08
CA GLU A 30 28.00 -13.64 -11.52
C GLU A 30 28.02 -14.80 -12.51
N LEU A 31 28.77 -14.64 -13.59
CA LEU A 31 28.96 -15.66 -14.59
C LEU A 31 30.37 -16.21 -14.49
N THR A 32 30.47 -17.50 -14.21
CA THR A 32 31.74 -18.22 -14.20
C THR A 32 31.79 -19.15 -15.39
N LYS A 33 32.87 -19.05 -16.18
CA LYS A 33 33.09 -19.93 -17.34
C LYS A 33 33.43 -21.33 -16.89
N GLU A 34 32.69 -22.32 -17.35
CA GLU A 34 32.97 -23.76 -17.17
C GLU A 34 33.33 -24.40 -18.52
N LYS A 35 33.77 -25.69 -18.47
CA LYS A 35 34.23 -26.41 -19.69
C LYS A 35 33.15 -26.49 -20.78
N ASP A 36 31.87 -26.59 -20.41
CA ASP A 36 30.73 -26.75 -21.33
C ASP A 36 29.74 -25.60 -21.36
N GLY A 37 30.13 -24.40 -20.84
CA GLY A 37 29.26 -23.24 -20.82
C GLY A 37 29.57 -22.23 -19.73
N TYR A 38 28.52 -21.61 -19.20
CA TYR A 38 28.64 -20.64 -18.10
C TYR A 38 27.74 -21.10 -16.95
N ARG A 39 28.30 -21.05 -15.74
CA ARG A 39 27.50 -21.16 -14.50
C ARG A 39 27.09 -19.75 -14.08
N MET A 40 25.80 -19.56 -13.85
CA MET A 40 25.27 -18.32 -13.30
C MET A 40 25.00 -18.53 -11.80
N LEU A 41 25.67 -17.74 -10.97
CA LEU A 41 25.41 -17.66 -9.53
C LEU A 41 24.58 -16.40 -9.27
N LEU A 42 23.40 -16.59 -8.70
CA LEU A 42 22.52 -15.49 -8.30
C LEU A 42 22.67 -15.22 -6.80
N ASN A 43 23.21 -14.06 -6.46
CA ASN A 43 23.32 -13.58 -5.09
C ASN A 43 22.16 -12.64 -4.80
N THR A 44 21.34 -12.97 -3.81
CA THR A 44 20.17 -12.17 -3.41
C THR A 44 20.27 -11.76 -1.95
N ILE A 45 19.91 -10.52 -1.67
CA ILE A 45 19.69 -10.04 -0.31
C ILE A 45 18.18 -9.91 -0.12
N GLU A 46 17.61 -10.75 0.73
CA GLU A 46 16.19 -10.74 1.02
C GLU A 46 15.83 -9.50 1.86
N THR A 47 14.68 -8.91 1.54
CA THR A 47 14.11 -7.83 2.35
C THR A 47 13.74 -8.36 3.72
N SER A 48 13.99 -7.59 4.77
CA SER A 48 13.60 -7.95 6.14
C SER A 48 12.14 -8.38 6.21
N PRO A 49 11.81 -9.50 6.84
CA PRO A 49 10.44 -9.98 6.97
C PRO A 49 9.57 -9.00 7.77
N THR A 50 10.20 -8.23 8.65
CA THR A 50 9.53 -7.21 9.46
C THR A 50 10.26 -5.88 9.34
N THR A 51 9.52 -4.82 9.06
CA THR A 51 10.04 -3.46 8.99
C THR A 51 9.14 -2.56 9.81
N ALA A 52 9.72 -1.75 10.68
CA ALA A 52 9.02 -0.68 11.39
C ALA A 52 9.64 0.67 11.00
N VAL A 53 8.81 1.62 10.60
CA VAL A 53 9.21 2.97 10.23
C VAL A 53 8.45 3.96 11.09
N PHE A 54 9.17 4.92 11.66
CA PHE A 54 8.61 6.02 12.43
C PHE A 54 8.91 7.32 11.69
N SER A 55 7.91 8.19 11.60
CA SER A 55 8.05 9.49 10.95
C SER A 55 7.28 10.55 11.73
N LEU A 56 7.81 11.76 11.77
CA LEU A 56 7.12 12.93 12.30
C LEU A 56 6.58 13.74 11.13
N ASN A 57 5.34 14.17 11.27
CA ASN A 57 4.66 15.05 10.33
C ASN A 57 4.24 16.31 11.07
N TYR A 58 4.33 17.47 10.40
CA TYR A 58 3.79 18.72 10.88
C TYR A 58 2.83 19.31 9.85
N ASN A 59 1.65 19.65 10.31
CA ASN A 59 0.62 20.30 9.50
C ASN A 59 0.07 21.51 10.24
N ASN A 60 -0.05 22.65 9.56
CA ASN A 60 -0.53 23.90 10.16
C ASN A 60 -1.96 23.83 10.73
N VAL A 61 -2.77 22.86 10.27
CA VAL A 61 -4.16 22.68 10.71
C VAL A 61 -4.25 21.68 11.87
N TYR A 62 -3.43 20.60 11.84
CA TYR A 62 -3.52 19.45 12.75
C TYR A 62 -2.31 19.31 13.69
N GLY A 63 -1.37 20.27 13.64
CA GLY A 63 -0.19 20.24 14.49
C GLY A 63 0.80 19.13 14.14
N ILE A 64 1.41 18.56 15.16
CA ILE A 64 2.41 17.50 15.05
C ILE A 64 1.71 16.14 15.03
N GLY A 65 2.08 15.28 14.08
CA GLY A 65 1.65 13.89 13.99
C GLY A 65 2.84 12.94 14.04
N LEU A 66 2.68 11.82 14.74
CA LEU A 66 3.58 10.69 14.71
C LEU A 66 2.98 9.60 13.81
N ILE A 67 3.70 9.25 12.75
CA ILE A 67 3.32 8.17 11.85
C ILE A 67 4.14 6.93 12.20
N ILE A 68 3.46 5.82 12.40
CA ILE A 68 4.05 4.50 12.64
C ILE A 68 3.59 3.59 11.51
N ASN A 69 4.54 3.01 10.79
CA ASN A 69 4.26 1.99 9.79
C ASN A 69 4.98 0.69 10.17
N VAL A 70 4.22 -0.40 10.26
CA VAL A 70 4.75 -1.74 10.47
C VAL A 70 4.38 -2.59 9.26
N THR A 71 5.37 -3.17 8.62
CA THR A 71 5.20 -4.07 7.49
C THR A 71 5.73 -5.46 7.85
N LEU A 72 4.88 -6.47 7.69
CA LEU A 72 5.18 -7.87 7.90
C LEU A 72 5.06 -8.62 6.58
N ARG A 73 6.09 -9.37 6.21
CA ARG A 73 6.11 -10.15 4.97
C ARG A 73 6.05 -11.63 5.27
N ASN A 74 5.34 -12.38 4.45
CA ASN A 74 5.21 -13.85 4.57
C ASN A 74 4.63 -14.34 5.92
N LEU A 75 3.84 -13.51 6.61
CA LEU A 75 3.35 -13.84 7.95
C LEU A 75 2.30 -14.96 7.92
N PHE A 76 1.29 -14.84 7.06
CA PHE A 76 0.17 -15.78 6.98
C PHE A 76 0.27 -16.71 5.77
N VAL A 77 0.63 -16.14 4.63
CA VAL A 77 0.74 -16.84 3.36
C VAL A 77 2.05 -16.45 2.70
N LYS A 78 2.67 -17.41 2.03
CA LYS A 78 3.87 -17.15 1.23
C LYS A 78 3.58 -16.07 0.17
N ASN A 79 4.49 -15.14 -0.03
CA ASN A 79 4.34 -13.97 -0.90
C ASN A 79 3.23 -13.00 -0.46
N SER A 80 2.96 -12.90 0.83
CA SER A 80 2.06 -11.89 1.40
C SER A 80 2.81 -10.74 2.05
N ARG A 81 2.19 -9.57 2.04
CA ARG A 81 2.64 -8.37 2.74
C ARG A 81 1.48 -7.75 3.49
N LEU A 82 1.57 -7.75 4.81
CA LEU A 82 0.66 -7.03 5.70
C LEU A 82 1.33 -5.71 6.10
N SER A 83 0.67 -4.59 5.90
CA SER A 83 1.13 -3.27 6.33
C SER A 83 0.09 -2.63 7.24
N LEU A 84 0.52 -2.16 8.40
CA LEU A 84 -0.26 -1.35 9.32
C LEU A 84 0.37 0.03 9.38
N THR A 85 -0.40 1.05 9.03
CA THR A 85 0.00 2.45 9.18
C THR A 85 -0.94 3.13 10.15
N SER A 86 -0.39 3.80 11.15
CA SER A 86 -1.15 4.61 12.11
C SER A 86 -0.53 5.99 12.21
N GLU A 87 -1.36 7.01 12.16
CA GLU A 87 -0.99 8.39 12.47
C GLU A 87 -1.66 8.80 13.78
N ILE A 88 -0.85 9.22 14.73
CA ILE A 88 -1.26 9.75 16.03
C ILE A 88 -1.11 11.26 15.96
N SER A 89 -2.22 11.96 15.77
CA SER A 89 -2.32 13.42 15.64
C SER A 89 -3.70 13.89 16.07
N GLU A 90 -4.00 15.18 15.96
CA GLU A 90 -5.38 15.69 16.11
C GLU A 90 -6.34 15.09 15.07
N SER A 91 -5.82 14.63 13.95
CA SER A 91 -6.55 13.91 12.89
C SER A 91 -6.06 12.46 12.77
N PRO A 92 -6.40 11.58 13.71
CA PRO A 92 -5.88 10.23 13.73
C PRO A 92 -6.34 9.42 12.52
N GLN A 93 -5.40 8.63 11.97
CA GLN A 93 -5.62 7.76 10.83
C GLN A 93 -5.08 6.37 11.12
N VAL A 94 -5.79 5.35 10.66
CA VAL A 94 -5.32 3.97 10.69
C VAL A 94 -5.62 3.34 9.34
N ASN A 95 -4.63 2.67 8.78
CA ASN A 95 -4.77 1.89 7.55
C ASN A 95 -4.12 0.52 7.73
N ILE A 96 -4.83 -0.52 7.32
CA ILE A 96 -4.36 -1.89 7.28
C ILE A 96 -4.48 -2.36 5.83
N SER A 97 -3.36 -2.79 5.23
CA SER A 97 -3.36 -3.36 3.90
C SER A 97 -2.73 -4.75 3.90
N LEU A 98 -3.37 -5.68 3.23
CA LEU A 98 -2.88 -7.03 2.99
C LEU A 98 -2.82 -7.27 1.49
N ASP A 99 -1.62 -7.49 0.97
CA ASP A 99 -1.39 -7.89 -0.41
C ASP A 99 -0.87 -9.33 -0.45
N THR A 100 -1.38 -10.13 -1.36
CA THR A 100 -0.89 -11.48 -1.63
C THR A 100 -0.67 -11.67 -3.11
N TYR A 101 0.33 -12.47 -3.46
CA TYR A 101 0.65 -12.81 -4.85
C TYR A 101 0.75 -14.31 -5.01
N THR A 102 0.15 -14.84 -6.07
CA THR A 102 0.09 -16.27 -6.37
C THR A 102 0.67 -16.57 -7.74
N GLY A 103 0.97 -17.85 -7.98
CA GLY A 103 1.57 -18.34 -9.22
C GLY A 103 3.11 -18.23 -9.24
N GLU A 104 3.74 -18.99 -10.09
CA GLU A 104 5.21 -19.01 -10.25
C GLU A 104 5.75 -17.66 -10.72
N ARG A 105 5.00 -16.97 -11.57
CA ARG A 105 5.37 -15.66 -12.12
C ARG A 105 4.89 -14.49 -11.25
N LYS A 106 4.09 -14.77 -10.18
CA LYS A 106 3.48 -13.77 -9.32
C LYS A 106 2.66 -12.73 -10.10
N ASP A 107 2.08 -13.13 -11.22
CA ASP A 107 1.31 -12.25 -12.09
C ASP A 107 -0.10 -11.99 -11.52
N PHE A 108 -0.56 -12.84 -10.59
CA PHE A 108 -1.86 -12.74 -9.94
C PHE A 108 -1.71 -12.38 -8.46
N GLY A 109 -2.57 -11.49 -7.98
CA GLY A 109 -2.60 -11.09 -6.57
C GLY A 109 -3.97 -10.70 -6.09
N MET A 110 -4.11 -10.60 -4.79
CA MET A 110 -5.28 -10.05 -4.11
C MET A 110 -4.83 -9.00 -3.12
N GLY A 111 -5.59 -7.92 -3.01
CA GLY A 111 -5.38 -6.87 -2.03
C GLY A 111 -6.62 -6.62 -1.20
N VAL A 112 -6.43 -6.40 0.09
CA VAL A 112 -7.44 -5.92 1.01
C VAL A 112 -6.90 -4.69 1.71
N ASP A 113 -7.66 -3.59 1.66
CA ASP A 113 -7.34 -2.35 2.37
C ASP A 113 -8.50 -1.95 3.26
N ILE A 114 -8.19 -1.68 4.53
CA ILE A 114 -9.17 -1.18 5.51
C ILE A 114 -8.59 0.08 6.11
N GLY A 115 -9.35 1.18 6.06
CA GLY A 115 -8.90 2.45 6.58
C GLY A 115 -9.95 3.17 7.40
N TYR A 116 -9.45 3.94 8.37
CA TYR A 116 -10.21 4.87 9.17
C TYR A 116 -9.46 6.19 9.29
N ILE A 117 -10.17 7.28 9.06
CA ILE A 117 -9.66 8.65 9.17
C ILE A 117 -10.67 9.46 9.97
N ARG A 118 -10.20 10.17 10.98
CA ARG A 118 -10.95 11.22 11.65
C ARG A 118 -10.23 12.54 11.38
N SER A 119 -10.92 13.47 10.78
CA SER A 119 -10.40 14.81 10.47
C SER A 119 -11.23 15.87 11.16
N ILE A 120 -10.59 16.83 11.81
CA ILE A 120 -11.25 17.97 12.45
C ILE A 120 -11.15 19.14 11.49
N LEU A 121 -12.29 19.60 10.98
CA LEU A 121 -12.38 20.71 10.04
C LEU A 121 -12.80 21.98 10.78
N PRO A 122 -11.92 22.95 10.93
CA PRO A 122 -12.29 24.24 11.52
C PRO A 122 -13.18 25.03 10.55
N ILE A 123 -14.22 25.65 11.08
CA ILE A 123 -15.09 26.55 10.33
C ILE A 123 -14.73 27.97 10.66
N TYR A 124 -14.51 28.74 9.62
CA TYR A 124 -14.21 30.18 9.71
C TYR A 124 -15.37 30.96 9.11
N ARG A 125 -15.69 32.12 9.73
CA ARG A 125 -16.59 33.13 9.15
C ARG A 125 -15.75 34.37 8.83
N GLU A 126 -16.01 35.00 7.68
CA GLU A 126 -15.20 36.09 7.13
C GLU A 126 -14.91 37.26 8.10
N GLN A 127 -15.74 37.48 9.12
CA GLN A 127 -15.57 38.58 10.06
C GLN A 127 -15.22 38.16 11.50
N ASN A 128 -15.40 36.90 11.89
CA ASN A 128 -15.33 36.48 13.29
C ASN A 128 -14.28 35.39 13.58
N GLY A 129 -13.41 35.02 12.63
CA GLY A 129 -12.43 33.97 12.83
C GLY A 129 -13.08 32.59 12.94
N ARG A 130 -12.47 31.69 13.74
CA ARG A 130 -12.95 30.31 13.92
C ARG A 130 -14.23 30.29 14.77
N ILE A 131 -15.34 29.86 14.19
CA ILE A 131 -16.65 29.79 14.82
C ILE A 131 -17.05 28.38 15.30
N GLY A 132 -16.38 27.34 14.82
CA GLY A 132 -16.73 25.98 15.20
C GLY A 132 -15.79 24.95 14.60
N THR A 133 -16.04 23.70 14.93
CA THR A 133 -15.35 22.53 14.37
C THR A 133 -16.33 21.44 13.99
N PHE A 134 -16.10 20.81 12.84
CA PHE A 134 -16.73 19.56 12.47
C PHE A 134 -15.73 18.42 12.52
N ALA A 135 -16.11 17.31 13.11
CA ALA A 135 -15.38 16.08 12.96
C ALA A 135 -15.95 15.31 11.75
N TYR A 136 -15.11 15.09 10.76
CA TYR A 136 -15.39 14.22 9.63
C TYR A 136 -14.76 12.86 9.90
N ARG A 137 -15.58 11.83 9.87
CA ARG A 137 -15.14 10.44 9.98
C ARG A 137 -15.32 9.75 8.65
N TYR A 138 -14.29 9.08 8.21
CA TYR A 138 -14.28 8.32 6.97
C TYR A 138 -13.70 6.94 7.25
N SER A 139 -14.47 5.91 6.93
CA SER A 139 -13.98 4.53 6.95
C SER A 139 -14.24 3.85 5.63
N TYR A 140 -13.34 2.98 5.24
CA TYR A 140 -13.49 2.23 4.01
C TYR A 140 -12.92 0.82 4.17
N ALA A 141 -13.46 -0.09 3.37
CA ALA A 141 -12.91 -1.39 3.11
C ALA A 141 -12.87 -1.59 1.60
N GLN A 142 -11.72 -1.97 1.09
CA GLN A 142 -11.48 -2.22 -0.33
C GLN A 142 -10.94 -3.63 -0.52
N PHE A 143 -11.45 -4.31 -1.53
CA PHE A 143 -10.91 -5.56 -2.04
C PHE A 143 -10.59 -5.38 -3.51
N ASN A 144 -9.42 -5.83 -3.94
CA ASN A 144 -8.98 -5.77 -5.32
C ASN A 144 -8.29 -7.06 -5.74
N LEU A 145 -8.44 -7.40 -7.02
CA LEU A 145 -7.69 -8.43 -7.70
C LEU A 145 -6.65 -7.76 -8.57
N ASN A 146 -5.41 -8.19 -8.46
CA ASN A 146 -4.29 -7.63 -9.20
C ASN A 146 -3.85 -8.63 -10.26
N TYR A 147 -3.78 -8.20 -11.51
CA TYR A 147 -3.23 -8.99 -12.60
C TYR A 147 -2.16 -8.18 -13.34
N SER A 148 -0.93 -8.66 -13.29
CA SER A 148 0.21 -8.04 -13.96
C SER A 148 0.46 -8.73 -15.30
N TYR A 149 0.04 -8.10 -16.39
CA TYR A 149 0.29 -8.62 -17.74
C TYR A 149 1.78 -8.54 -18.10
N ASN A 150 2.43 -7.47 -17.69
CA ASN A 150 3.88 -7.28 -17.84
C ASN A 150 4.38 -6.25 -16.81
N THR A 151 5.65 -5.87 -16.86
CA THR A 151 6.23 -4.88 -15.94
C THR A 151 5.66 -3.47 -16.08
N ARG A 152 4.85 -3.18 -17.09
CA ARG A 152 4.30 -1.84 -17.38
C ARG A 152 2.78 -1.77 -17.26
N LEU A 153 2.08 -2.91 -17.27
CA LEU A 153 0.63 -2.94 -17.29
C LEU A 153 0.09 -3.82 -16.16
N LEU A 154 -0.64 -3.19 -15.25
CA LEU A 154 -1.31 -3.80 -14.12
C LEU A 154 -2.82 -3.54 -14.23
N PHE A 155 -3.64 -4.59 -14.15
CA PHE A 155 -5.09 -4.51 -13.98
C PHE A 155 -5.42 -4.79 -12.52
N ALA A 156 -6.21 -3.90 -11.91
CA ALA A 156 -6.60 -4.02 -10.52
C ALA A 156 -8.10 -3.73 -10.32
N PRO A 157 -9.01 -4.55 -10.85
CA PRO A 157 -10.43 -4.41 -10.58
C PRO A 157 -10.69 -4.67 -9.09
N GLY A 158 -11.63 -3.90 -8.52
CA GLY A 158 -11.91 -4.02 -7.10
C GLY A 158 -13.26 -3.44 -6.70
N ILE A 159 -13.64 -3.72 -5.48
CA ILE A 159 -14.86 -3.21 -4.83
C ILE A 159 -14.41 -2.41 -3.61
N ILE A 160 -14.99 -1.23 -3.42
CA ILE A 160 -14.77 -0.40 -2.25
C ILE A 160 -16.11 -0.06 -1.60
N VAL A 161 -16.17 -0.27 -0.30
CA VAL A 161 -17.29 0.15 0.54
C VAL A 161 -16.79 1.32 1.39
N LYS A 162 -17.51 2.44 1.37
CA LYS A 162 -17.16 3.67 2.07
C LYS A 162 -18.28 4.08 3.00
N ARG A 163 -17.93 4.53 4.19
CA ARG A 163 -18.84 5.13 5.16
C ARG A 163 -18.31 6.50 5.56
N HIS A 164 -19.15 7.50 5.43
CA HIS A 164 -18.88 8.87 5.84
C HIS A 164 -19.79 9.25 7.00
N ALA A 165 -19.28 9.99 7.96
CA ALA A 165 -20.06 10.58 9.02
C ALA A 165 -19.51 11.98 9.33
N LEU A 166 -20.40 12.95 9.36
CA LEU A 166 -20.14 14.31 9.82
C LEU A 166 -20.73 14.45 11.22
N LEU A 167 -19.90 14.84 12.18
CA LEU A 167 -20.30 15.07 13.57
C LEU A 167 -19.99 16.52 13.91
N SER A 168 -20.98 17.25 14.39
CA SER A 168 -20.74 18.58 14.96
C SER A 168 -20.13 18.42 16.36
N GLU A 169 -18.95 18.99 16.58
CA GLU A 169 -18.32 18.98 17.91
C GLU A 169 -18.71 20.20 18.75
N THR A 170 -19.14 21.30 18.12
CA THR A 170 -19.52 22.52 18.85
C THR A 170 -20.69 23.25 18.14
N GLY A 171 -21.84 23.32 18.80
CA GLY A 171 -22.89 24.33 18.55
C GLY A 171 -23.80 24.12 17.36
N PHE A 172 -23.67 23.05 16.57
CA PHE A 172 -24.52 22.77 15.42
C PHE A 172 -25.24 21.43 15.54
N PRO A 173 -26.47 21.33 14.98
CA PRO A 173 -27.20 20.06 15.00
C PRO A 173 -26.42 18.98 14.21
N GLU A 174 -26.47 17.75 14.70
CA GLU A 174 -25.84 16.60 14.05
C GLU A 174 -26.49 16.38 12.68
N ILE A 175 -25.69 16.56 11.63
CA ILE A 175 -26.08 16.17 10.28
C ILE A 175 -25.55 14.77 10.04
N PHE A 176 -26.42 13.77 10.17
CA PHE A 176 -26.09 12.38 9.84
C PHE A 176 -26.33 12.14 8.35
N ASP A 177 -25.30 11.99 7.58
CA ASP A 177 -25.37 11.35 6.27
C ASP A 177 -24.79 9.94 6.36
N ASN A 178 -25.66 8.96 6.56
CA ASN A 178 -25.31 7.53 6.57
C ASN A 178 -25.34 6.97 5.14
N GLY A 179 -24.64 7.59 4.20
CA GLY A 179 -24.49 7.11 2.85
C GLY A 179 -23.52 5.92 2.77
N VAL A 180 -24.04 4.71 2.59
CA VAL A 180 -23.24 3.58 2.11
C VAL A 180 -23.22 3.66 0.58
N ARG A 181 -22.08 3.98 -0.01
CA ARG A 181 -21.89 3.94 -1.46
C ARG A 181 -21.11 2.68 -1.82
N LEU A 182 -21.78 1.79 -2.52
CA LEU A 182 -21.22 0.67 -3.25
C LEU A 182 -20.87 1.18 -4.65
N PHE A 183 -19.66 0.99 -5.08
CA PHE A 183 -19.03 1.32 -6.38
C PHE A 183 -18.09 2.54 -6.36
N GLY A 184 -16.84 2.25 -6.60
CA GLY A 184 -15.81 3.23 -6.95
C GLY A 184 -14.81 2.59 -7.92
N PHE A 185 -14.75 3.10 -9.13
CA PHE A 185 -13.58 2.88 -9.97
C PHE A 185 -12.46 3.80 -9.46
N ASN A 186 -11.36 3.22 -9.06
CA ASN A 186 -10.22 4.01 -8.63
C ASN A 186 -9.46 4.45 -9.88
N GLN A 187 -9.58 5.71 -10.26
CA GLN A 187 -8.65 6.33 -11.21
C GLN A 187 -7.44 6.80 -10.39
N SER A 188 -6.36 6.04 -10.45
CA SER A 188 -5.05 6.54 -10.04
C SER A 188 -4.56 7.55 -11.06
N LYS A 189 -4.32 8.79 -10.62
CA LYS A 189 -3.53 9.77 -11.34
C LYS A 189 -2.04 9.51 -11.11
#